data_4e899d9325a6e643c957f916682598f2
#
_entry.id   4e899d9325a6e643c957f916682598f2
#
_cell.length_a   1.000
_cell.length_b   1.000
_cell.length_c   1.000
_cell.angle_alpha   90.00
_cell.angle_beta   90.00
_cell.angle_gamma   90.00
#
_symmetry.space_group_name_H-M   'P 1'
#
loop_
_entity.id
_entity.type
_entity.pdbx_description
1 polymer ?
#
loop_
_entity_poly.entity_id
_entity_poly.type
_entity_poly.pdbx_seq_one_letter_code
_entity_poly.pdbx_strand_id
1 'polypeptide(L)'
;MADNFFIFSGRRCTDYDMFVEHYPEQPKPARKLEHIDVPGRNGSLTIDGGGYENVTVRYDCYFRGGPEQASAIAAWLYSAGSGYTRLEDTYHPGVYRLASFNGPVTAENIMGRHGRCTLEFTCRPELWLKSGDEPMVFLPDPDVRTFEAAIYNPTAFVSRPLMRLEGVGAGSINLGRTYVSITGLEDYLEVDADTQNCYRDDVNANSKVTLTSDLFPELVPGVNRLLAAGVGAQAFSKITIWPRWWTL
;
A
#
# COMPACT_ATOMS: atom_id res chain seq x y z
N MET A 1 -13.04 -23.59 -15.93
CA MET A 1 -12.28 -22.36 -16.25
C MET A 1 -12.33 -21.54 -14.99
N ALA A 2 -11.22 -21.04 -14.50
CA ALA A 2 -11.25 -20.06 -13.39
C ALA A 2 -11.93 -18.79 -13.93
N ASP A 3 -13.02 -18.38 -13.31
CA ASP A 3 -13.69 -17.14 -13.68
C ASP A 3 -12.75 -15.98 -13.34
N ASN A 4 -12.34 -15.24 -14.35
CA ASN A 4 -11.52 -14.05 -14.17
C ASN A 4 -12.38 -12.88 -13.75
N PHE A 5 -12.00 -12.19 -12.68
CA PHE A 5 -12.75 -11.09 -12.11
C PHE A 5 -11.81 -10.06 -11.46
N PHE A 6 -12.33 -8.87 -11.23
CA PHE A 6 -11.71 -7.90 -10.32
C PHE A 6 -12.53 -7.77 -9.04
N ILE A 7 -11.84 -7.30 -7.99
CA ILE A 7 -12.39 -7.01 -6.67
C ILE A 7 -12.17 -5.53 -6.40
N PHE A 8 -13.22 -4.80 -6.11
CA PHE A 8 -13.15 -3.39 -5.73
C PHE A 8 -13.90 -3.18 -4.41
N SER A 9 -13.24 -2.55 -3.45
CA SER A 9 -13.80 -2.33 -2.12
C SER A 9 -14.35 -3.60 -1.47
N GLY A 10 -13.61 -4.72 -1.62
CA GLY A 10 -13.93 -6.02 -1.03
C GLY A 10 -15.05 -6.81 -1.71
N ARG A 11 -15.62 -6.33 -2.83
CA ARG A 11 -16.68 -7.02 -3.58
C ARG A 11 -16.19 -7.38 -4.98
N ARG A 12 -16.59 -8.56 -5.46
CA ARG A 12 -16.25 -9.05 -6.80
C ARG A 12 -17.20 -8.47 -7.84
N CYS A 13 -16.71 -8.20 -9.04
CA CYS A 13 -17.56 -7.81 -10.14
C CYS A 13 -18.60 -8.90 -10.48
N THR A 14 -18.25 -10.17 -10.29
CA THR A 14 -19.15 -11.32 -10.52
C THR A 14 -20.33 -11.37 -9.56
N ASP A 15 -20.26 -10.73 -8.37
CA ASP A 15 -21.39 -10.61 -7.44
C ASP A 15 -22.53 -9.75 -8.02
N TYR A 16 -22.22 -9.02 -9.10
CA TYR A 16 -23.15 -8.19 -9.87
C TYR A 16 -23.39 -8.72 -11.28
N ASP A 17 -23.19 -10.03 -11.50
CA ASP A 17 -23.28 -10.65 -12.83
C ASP A 17 -22.49 -9.93 -13.92
N MET A 18 -21.38 -9.29 -13.52
CA MET A 18 -20.46 -8.56 -14.39
C MET A 18 -19.17 -9.36 -14.61
N PHE A 19 -18.71 -9.40 -15.84
CA PHE A 19 -17.57 -10.17 -16.29
C PHE A 19 -16.64 -9.30 -17.15
N VAL A 20 -15.33 -9.47 -16.97
CA VAL A 20 -14.31 -8.77 -17.77
C VAL A 20 -14.18 -9.45 -19.13
N GLU A 21 -14.28 -8.67 -20.21
CA GLU A 21 -14.24 -9.19 -21.58
C GLU A 21 -12.81 -9.49 -22.05
N HIS A 22 -11.85 -8.66 -21.67
CA HIS A 22 -10.49 -8.73 -22.15
C HIS A 22 -9.50 -8.68 -21.00
N TYR A 23 -8.29 -9.17 -21.22
CA TYR A 23 -7.18 -9.01 -20.28
C TYR A 23 -6.90 -7.52 -20.07
N PRO A 24 -6.99 -7.00 -18.84
CA PRO A 24 -6.81 -5.58 -18.59
C PRO A 24 -5.36 -5.17 -18.80
N GLU A 25 -5.15 -3.96 -19.30
CA GLU A 25 -3.83 -3.37 -19.37
C GLU A 25 -3.30 -3.05 -17.98
N GLN A 26 -1.99 -3.19 -17.78
CA GLN A 26 -1.31 -2.79 -16.56
C GLN A 26 -0.47 -1.52 -16.84
N PRO A 27 -1.07 -0.33 -16.79
CA PRO A 27 -0.36 0.91 -17.07
C PRO A 27 0.73 1.18 -16.05
N LYS A 28 1.84 1.76 -16.51
CA LYS A 28 2.94 2.22 -15.68
C LYS A 28 2.88 3.75 -15.56
N PRO A 29 3.14 4.31 -14.37
CA PRO A 29 3.04 5.74 -14.15
C PRO A 29 4.19 6.51 -14.81
N ALA A 30 3.91 7.72 -15.24
CA ALA A 30 4.93 8.70 -15.62
C ALA A 30 5.53 9.35 -14.37
N ARG A 31 6.77 9.81 -14.46
CA ARG A 31 7.37 10.67 -13.42
C ARG A 31 6.76 12.06 -13.46
N LYS A 32 6.61 12.67 -12.30
CA LYS A 32 6.23 14.08 -12.17
C LYS A 32 7.46 14.97 -12.44
N LEU A 33 7.59 15.40 -13.67
CA LEU A 33 8.68 16.25 -14.11
C LEU A 33 8.15 17.64 -14.49
N GLU A 34 8.83 18.68 -14.03
CA GLU A 34 8.57 20.04 -14.44
C GLU A 34 9.67 20.48 -15.42
N HIS A 35 9.29 21.02 -16.57
CA HIS A 35 10.19 21.53 -17.59
C HIS A 35 10.11 23.04 -17.64
N ILE A 36 11.21 23.70 -17.35
CA ILE A 36 11.32 25.18 -17.34
C ILE A 36 12.19 25.62 -18.51
N ASP A 37 11.62 26.41 -19.42
CA ASP A 37 12.36 27.01 -20.53
C ASP A 37 13.15 28.20 -20.03
N VAL A 38 14.47 28.17 -20.27
CA VAL A 38 15.37 29.26 -19.91
C VAL A 38 15.68 30.10 -21.16
N PRO A 39 15.34 31.41 -21.19
CA PRO A 39 15.60 32.27 -22.34
C PRO A 39 17.09 32.28 -22.74
N GLY A 40 17.35 32.08 -24.02
CA GLY A 40 18.72 32.06 -24.57
C GLY A 40 19.47 30.73 -24.39
N ARG A 41 18.83 29.69 -23.88
CA ARG A 41 19.39 28.36 -23.75
C ARG A 41 18.60 27.35 -24.60
N ASN A 42 19.32 26.46 -25.30
CA ASN A 42 18.68 25.33 -25.96
C ASN A 42 18.27 24.25 -24.95
N GLY A 43 17.05 23.72 -25.09
CA GLY A 43 16.47 22.73 -24.17
C GLY A 43 15.94 23.36 -22.89
N SER A 44 15.14 22.60 -22.15
CA SER A 44 14.53 22.99 -20.88
C SER A 44 15.34 22.48 -19.68
N LEU A 45 15.26 23.17 -18.56
CA LEU A 45 15.65 22.64 -17.25
C LEU A 45 14.59 21.69 -16.76
N THR A 46 14.97 20.47 -16.42
CA THR A 46 14.06 19.48 -15.86
C THR A 46 14.21 19.42 -14.36
N ILE A 47 13.13 19.63 -13.64
CA ILE A 47 13.04 19.47 -12.18
C ILE A 47 12.24 18.21 -11.91
N ASP A 48 12.85 17.26 -11.16
CA ASP A 48 12.18 16.04 -10.72
C ASP A 48 11.49 16.32 -9.37
N GLY A 49 10.16 16.29 -9.35
CA GLY A 49 9.35 16.43 -8.12
C GLY A 49 9.38 15.23 -7.19
N GLY A 50 10.13 14.16 -7.52
CA GLY A 50 10.32 12.97 -6.69
C GLY A 50 9.10 12.05 -6.60
N GLY A 51 8.13 12.19 -7.48
CA GLY A 51 6.89 11.40 -7.46
C GLY A 51 6.49 10.89 -8.84
N TYR A 52 5.39 10.13 -8.84
CA TYR A 52 4.79 9.57 -10.06
C TYR A 52 3.34 10.06 -10.20
N GLU A 53 2.87 10.10 -11.45
CA GLU A 53 1.48 10.41 -11.78
C GLU A 53 0.56 9.22 -11.42
N ASN A 54 -0.71 9.52 -11.12
CA ASN A 54 -1.73 8.48 -11.05
C ASN A 54 -1.85 7.75 -12.38
N VAL A 55 -2.27 6.50 -12.32
CA VAL A 55 -2.56 5.69 -13.51
C VAL A 55 -4.05 5.41 -13.60
N THR A 56 -4.56 5.25 -14.82
CA THR A 56 -5.92 4.81 -15.06
C THR A 56 -5.92 3.34 -15.43
N VAL A 57 -6.58 2.51 -14.63
CA VAL A 57 -6.81 1.09 -14.94
C VAL A 57 -8.21 0.96 -15.52
N ARG A 58 -8.29 0.31 -16.68
CA ARG A 58 -9.52 0.16 -17.44
C ARG A 58 -9.94 -1.30 -17.51
N TYR A 59 -11.23 -1.55 -17.25
CA TYR A 59 -11.86 -2.85 -17.45
C TYR A 59 -13.02 -2.71 -18.44
N ASP A 60 -12.94 -3.40 -19.57
CA ASP A 60 -14.05 -3.57 -20.49
C ASP A 60 -14.87 -4.76 -20.01
N CYS A 61 -16.13 -4.53 -19.67
CA CYS A 61 -16.98 -5.47 -19.00
C CYS A 61 -18.30 -5.67 -19.75
N TYR A 62 -18.83 -6.88 -19.68
CA TYR A 62 -20.23 -7.14 -19.96
C TYR A 62 -20.94 -7.58 -18.68
N PHE A 63 -22.24 -7.34 -18.60
CA PHE A 63 -23.06 -7.81 -17.49
C PHE A 63 -24.39 -8.40 -17.99
N ARG A 64 -24.92 -9.31 -17.20
CA ARG A 64 -26.24 -9.90 -17.42
C ARG A 64 -27.28 -9.10 -16.66
N GLY A 65 -28.41 -8.83 -17.28
CA GLY A 65 -29.48 -8.03 -16.72
C GLY A 65 -29.77 -6.76 -17.52
N GLY A 66 -30.80 -6.05 -17.10
CA GLY A 66 -31.25 -4.82 -17.73
C GLY A 66 -30.78 -3.56 -17.01
N PRO A 67 -31.53 -2.45 -17.15
CA PRO A 67 -31.20 -1.17 -16.51
C PRO A 67 -31.08 -1.22 -14.97
N GLU A 68 -31.84 -2.10 -14.33
CA GLU A 68 -31.77 -2.29 -12.86
C GLU A 68 -30.41 -2.82 -12.44
N GLN A 69 -29.84 -3.77 -13.21
CA GLN A 69 -28.51 -4.31 -12.94
C GLN A 69 -27.44 -3.24 -13.16
N ALA A 70 -27.54 -2.43 -14.22
CA ALA A 70 -26.64 -1.30 -14.43
C ALA A 70 -26.69 -0.31 -13.26
N SER A 71 -27.87 -0.05 -12.71
CA SER A 71 -28.03 0.79 -11.52
C SER A 71 -27.41 0.19 -10.27
N ALA A 72 -27.54 -1.12 -10.08
CA ALA A 72 -26.91 -1.83 -8.95
C ALA A 72 -25.37 -1.80 -9.04
N ILE A 73 -24.81 -1.98 -10.23
CA ILE A 73 -23.38 -1.85 -10.50
C ILE A 73 -22.89 -0.42 -10.17
N ALA A 74 -23.61 0.59 -10.66
CA ALA A 74 -23.27 1.99 -10.38
C ALA A 74 -23.34 2.29 -8.87
N ALA A 75 -24.40 1.84 -8.19
CA ALA A 75 -24.54 2.00 -6.75
C ALA A 75 -23.39 1.35 -5.98
N TRP A 76 -22.96 0.16 -6.36
CA TRP A 76 -21.79 -0.50 -5.76
C TRP A 76 -20.52 0.34 -5.94
N LEU A 77 -20.21 0.74 -7.17
CA LEU A 77 -18.97 1.46 -7.48
C LEU A 77 -18.91 2.81 -6.75
N TYR A 78 -20.01 3.56 -6.71
CA TYR A 78 -20.09 4.84 -6.00
C TYR A 78 -20.16 4.69 -4.47
N SER A 79 -20.63 3.55 -3.95
CA SER A 79 -20.69 3.31 -2.50
C SER A 79 -19.33 3.22 -1.83
N ALA A 80 -18.25 3.00 -2.60
CA ALA A 80 -16.88 3.02 -2.10
C ALA A 80 -16.41 4.41 -1.66
N GLY A 81 -17.19 5.46 -1.98
CA GLY A 81 -16.85 6.85 -1.69
C GLY A 81 -15.74 7.40 -2.61
N SER A 82 -15.30 8.63 -2.31
CA SER A 82 -14.27 9.32 -3.09
C SER A 82 -12.83 8.97 -2.69
N GLY A 83 -12.66 8.16 -1.65
CA GLY A 83 -11.34 7.72 -1.17
C GLY A 83 -10.73 6.63 -2.02
N TYR A 84 -9.43 6.41 -1.81
CA TYR A 84 -8.76 5.26 -2.39
C TYR A 84 -9.11 3.99 -1.61
N THR A 85 -9.51 2.94 -2.33
CA THR A 85 -9.75 1.62 -1.79
C THR A 85 -9.03 0.55 -2.60
N ARG A 86 -8.97 -0.67 -2.09
CA ARG A 86 -8.23 -1.77 -2.71
C ARG A 86 -8.93 -2.23 -3.98
N LEU A 87 -8.15 -2.27 -5.07
CA LEU A 87 -8.50 -2.84 -6.36
C LEU A 87 -7.52 -3.97 -6.68
N GLU A 88 -8.03 -5.16 -6.85
CA GLU A 88 -7.27 -6.36 -7.23
C GLU A 88 -7.99 -7.11 -8.35
N ASP A 89 -7.25 -7.92 -9.07
CA ASP A 89 -7.81 -8.79 -10.07
C ASP A 89 -7.13 -10.17 -10.10
N THR A 90 -7.76 -11.11 -10.77
CA THR A 90 -7.22 -12.45 -10.94
C THR A 90 -6.20 -12.56 -12.08
N TYR A 91 -6.08 -11.52 -12.89
CA TYR A 91 -5.11 -11.44 -13.98
C TYR A 91 -3.70 -11.13 -13.48
N HIS A 92 -3.62 -10.39 -12.35
CA HIS A 92 -2.36 -10.01 -11.71
C HIS A 92 -2.34 -10.51 -10.26
N PRO A 93 -2.29 -11.85 -10.04
CA PRO A 93 -2.30 -12.42 -8.70
C PRO A 93 -1.05 -11.97 -7.93
N GLY A 94 -1.22 -11.70 -6.65
CA GLY A 94 -0.10 -11.30 -5.78
C GLY A 94 0.11 -9.79 -5.66
N VAL A 95 -0.64 -8.97 -6.41
CA VAL A 95 -0.58 -7.51 -6.32
C VAL A 95 -1.96 -6.88 -6.21
N TYR A 96 -2.00 -5.61 -5.80
CA TYR A 96 -3.18 -4.76 -5.80
C TYR A 96 -2.81 -3.29 -5.97
N ARG A 97 -3.79 -2.46 -6.30
CA ARG A 97 -3.66 -1.00 -6.33
C ARG A 97 -4.63 -0.35 -5.35
N LEU A 98 -4.30 0.84 -4.94
CA LEU A 98 -5.23 1.74 -4.26
C LEU A 98 -5.90 2.60 -5.34
N ALA A 99 -7.20 2.43 -5.51
CA ALA A 99 -7.98 2.99 -6.58
C ALA A 99 -9.20 3.76 -6.06
N SER A 100 -9.60 4.80 -6.78
CA SER A 100 -10.89 5.46 -6.62
C SER A 100 -11.69 5.33 -7.91
N PHE A 101 -13.00 5.21 -7.77
CA PHE A 101 -13.92 5.21 -8.89
C PHE A 101 -14.74 6.50 -8.88
N ASN A 102 -14.55 7.34 -9.90
CA ASN A 102 -15.20 8.65 -9.98
C ASN A 102 -16.24 8.72 -11.12
N GLY A 103 -16.48 7.61 -11.82
CA GLY A 103 -17.40 7.52 -12.93
C GLY A 103 -16.92 8.22 -14.23
N PRO A 104 -17.78 8.38 -15.22
CA PRO A 104 -19.15 7.85 -15.24
C PRO A 104 -19.24 6.34 -15.45
N VAL A 105 -20.39 5.75 -15.12
CA VAL A 105 -20.76 4.40 -15.58
C VAL A 105 -21.71 4.57 -16.77
N THR A 106 -21.21 4.33 -17.97
CA THR A 106 -22.05 4.35 -19.19
C THR A 106 -22.29 2.92 -19.63
N ALA A 107 -23.53 2.46 -19.50
CA ALA A 107 -23.91 1.12 -19.87
C ALA A 107 -24.63 1.12 -21.22
N GLU A 108 -24.09 0.39 -22.18
CA GLU A 108 -24.77 0.11 -23.44
C GLU A 108 -25.63 -1.14 -23.25
N ASN A 109 -26.95 -0.98 -23.30
CA ASN A 109 -27.88 -2.10 -23.21
C ASN A 109 -28.04 -2.81 -24.56
N ILE A 110 -27.77 -4.11 -24.58
CA ILE A 110 -27.97 -4.97 -25.72
C ILE A 110 -29.25 -5.77 -25.48
N MET A 111 -30.32 -5.43 -26.21
CA MET A 111 -31.66 -6.11 -26.20
C MET A 111 -32.29 -6.22 -24.79
N GLY A 112 -31.98 -5.29 -23.84
CA GLY A 112 -32.59 -5.23 -22.51
C GLY A 112 -32.24 -6.37 -21.55
N ARG A 113 -31.38 -7.30 -21.95
CA ARG A 113 -31.00 -8.48 -21.14
C ARG A 113 -29.51 -8.55 -20.82
N HIS A 114 -28.71 -7.82 -21.56
CA HIS A 114 -27.25 -7.74 -21.38
C HIS A 114 -26.81 -6.30 -21.60
N GLY A 115 -25.75 -5.92 -20.98
CA GLY A 115 -25.11 -4.62 -21.19
C GLY A 115 -23.61 -4.74 -21.25
N ARG A 116 -22.99 -3.72 -21.82
CA ARG A 116 -21.54 -3.50 -21.80
C ARG A 116 -21.23 -2.18 -21.14
N CYS A 117 -20.15 -2.13 -20.45
CA CYS A 117 -19.62 -0.88 -19.90
C CYS A 117 -18.11 -0.95 -19.82
N THR A 118 -17.48 0.20 -19.93
CA THR A 118 -16.07 0.38 -19.62
C THR A 118 -15.97 1.09 -18.28
N LEU A 119 -15.19 0.52 -17.37
CA LEU A 119 -14.95 1.08 -16.05
C LEU A 119 -13.51 1.59 -15.98
N GLU A 120 -13.35 2.83 -15.59
CA GLU A 120 -12.03 3.47 -15.42
C GLU A 120 -11.81 3.81 -13.96
N PHE A 121 -10.74 3.23 -13.40
CA PHE A 121 -10.34 3.45 -12.02
C PHE A 121 -9.10 4.34 -11.99
N THR A 122 -9.18 5.44 -11.26
CA THR A 122 -8.00 6.26 -10.97
C THR A 122 -7.21 5.62 -9.84
N CYS A 123 -6.03 5.12 -10.14
CA CYS A 123 -5.18 4.40 -9.20
C CYS A 123 -3.97 5.23 -8.78
N ARG A 124 -3.53 5.06 -7.53
CA ARG A 124 -2.20 5.49 -7.13
C ARG A 124 -1.14 4.79 -7.98
N PRO A 125 0.03 5.40 -8.15
CA PRO A 125 1.09 4.83 -8.99
C PRO A 125 1.65 3.51 -8.46
N GLU A 126 1.63 3.32 -7.14
CA GLU A 126 2.18 2.15 -6.48
C GLU A 126 1.36 0.89 -6.80
N LEU A 127 2.06 -0.16 -7.19
CA LEU A 127 1.53 -1.52 -7.29
C LEU A 127 2.00 -2.29 -6.05
N TRP A 128 1.12 -2.46 -5.09
CA TRP A 128 1.40 -3.10 -3.81
C TRP A 128 1.49 -4.62 -3.95
N LEU A 129 2.50 -5.22 -3.34
CA LEU A 129 2.63 -6.67 -3.28
C LEU A 129 1.84 -7.19 -2.08
N LYS A 130 1.01 -8.22 -2.27
CA LYS A 130 0.28 -8.88 -1.17
C LYS A 130 1.20 -9.46 -0.11
N SER A 131 2.39 -9.92 -0.50
CA SER A 131 3.44 -10.34 0.45
C SER A 131 3.95 -9.22 1.36
N GLY A 132 3.73 -7.97 0.99
CA GLY A 132 4.02 -6.80 1.83
C GLY A 132 2.99 -6.55 2.92
N ASP A 133 1.80 -7.14 2.80
CA ASP A 133 0.74 -7.11 3.83
C ASP A 133 0.92 -8.25 4.85
N GLU A 134 1.75 -9.24 4.53
CA GLU A 134 2.02 -10.37 5.43
C GLU A 134 3.00 -9.95 6.53
N PRO A 135 2.63 -10.12 7.82
CA PRO A 135 3.49 -9.71 8.91
C PRO A 135 4.70 -10.64 9.08
N MET A 136 5.88 -10.04 9.20
CA MET A 136 7.08 -10.71 9.65
C MET A 136 7.14 -10.64 11.17
N VAL A 137 7.16 -11.78 11.85
CA VAL A 137 7.16 -11.86 13.30
C VAL A 137 8.51 -12.33 13.81
N PHE A 138 9.07 -11.57 14.73
CA PHE A 138 10.32 -11.87 15.40
C PHE A 138 10.05 -12.00 16.91
N LEU A 139 10.63 -13.01 17.54
CA LEU A 139 10.50 -13.30 18.97
C LEU A 139 11.91 -13.20 19.59
N PRO A 140 12.31 -12.03 20.09
CA PRO A 140 13.57 -11.88 20.79
C PRO A 140 13.62 -12.76 22.04
N ASP A 141 14.77 -13.40 22.29
CA ASP A 141 14.99 -14.16 23.50
C ASP A 141 15.09 -13.19 24.69
N PRO A 142 14.29 -13.37 25.76
CA PRO A 142 14.28 -12.48 26.92
C PRO A 142 15.61 -12.49 27.68
N ASP A 143 16.37 -13.58 27.59
CA ASP A 143 17.66 -13.72 28.28
C ASP A 143 18.83 -13.06 27.50
N VAL A 144 18.58 -12.65 26.26
CA VAL A 144 19.59 -12.04 25.39
C VAL A 144 19.30 -10.56 25.24
N ARG A 145 20.26 -9.72 25.67
CA ARG A 145 20.11 -8.25 25.65
C ARG A 145 19.85 -7.68 24.24
N THR A 146 20.45 -8.27 23.21
CA THR A 146 20.38 -7.80 21.82
C THR A 146 19.85 -8.90 20.93
N PHE A 147 18.93 -8.54 20.05
CA PHE A 147 18.37 -9.40 19.00
C PHE A 147 18.76 -8.86 17.63
N GLU A 148 19.12 -9.74 16.72
CA GLU A 148 19.47 -9.38 15.34
C GLU A 148 18.74 -10.26 14.34
N ALA A 149 18.23 -9.64 13.27
CA ALA A 149 17.64 -10.30 12.12
C ALA A 149 17.92 -9.54 10.83
N ALA A 150 17.64 -10.16 9.70
CA ALA A 150 17.73 -9.54 8.39
C ALA A 150 16.37 -9.59 7.69
N ILE A 151 15.99 -8.47 7.05
CA ILE A 151 14.77 -8.33 6.28
C ILE A 151 15.18 -8.03 4.84
N TYR A 152 14.72 -8.86 3.91
CA TYR A 152 15.00 -8.68 2.49
C TYR A 152 13.84 -7.98 1.80
N ASN A 153 14.09 -6.78 1.25
CA ASN A 153 13.16 -6.09 0.37
C ASN A 153 13.35 -6.59 -1.07
N PRO A 154 12.36 -7.30 -1.64
CA PRO A 154 12.48 -7.88 -2.97
C PRO A 154 12.25 -6.88 -4.11
N THR A 155 11.91 -5.63 -3.79
CA THR A 155 11.55 -4.60 -4.78
C THR A 155 12.71 -3.63 -5.04
N ALA A 156 12.58 -2.86 -6.11
CA ALA A 156 13.55 -1.81 -6.45
C ALA A 156 13.26 -0.48 -5.73
N PHE A 157 12.22 -0.45 -4.87
CA PHE A 157 11.76 0.77 -4.22
C PHE A 157 11.89 0.67 -2.71
N VAL A 158 12.12 1.82 -2.09
CA VAL A 158 12.11 1.95 -0.63
C VAL A 158 10.68 1.78 -0.13
N SER A 159 10.47 0.91 0.85
CA SER A 159 9.17 0.79 1.51
C SER A 159 9.18 1.39 2.91
N ARG A 160 8.00 1.78 3.37
CA ARG A 160 7.75 2.40 4.67
C ARG A 160 6.93 1.46 5.54
N PRO A 161 7.61 0.65 6.39
CA PRO A 161 6.94 -0.40 7.15
C PRO A 161 6.07 0.16 8.27
N LEU A 162 5.08 -0.64 8.66
CA LEU A 162 4.44 -0.56 9.96
C LEU A 162 5.15 -1.53 10.90
N MET A 163 5.57 -1.07 12.07
CA MET A 163 6.17 -1.92 13.10
C MET A 163 5.29 -1.89 14.35
N ARG A 164 4.92 -3.06 14.85
CA ARG A 164 4.32 -3.23 16.17
C ARG A 164 5.34 -3.86 17.10
N LEU A 165 5.62 -3.18 18.19
CA LEU A 165 6.64 -3.50 19.17
C LEU A 165 5.95 -3.85 20.47
N GLU A 166 5.95 -5.11 20.85
CA GLU A 166 5.32 -5.62 22.06
C GLU A 166 6.40 -5.85 23.13
N GLY A 167 6.13 -5.48 24.38
CA GLY A 167 7.07 -5.66 25.49
C GLY A 167 6.86 -4.67 26.64
N VAL A 168 7.90 -4.52 27.46
CA VAL A 168 7.87 -3.66 28.66
C VAL A 168 9.21 -2.95 28.86
N GLY A 169 9.16 -1.67 29.27
CA GLY A 169 10.33 -0.90 29.67
C GLY A 169 10.86 0.01 28.59
N ALA A 170 12.17 0.12 28.48
CA ALA A 170 12.86 0.97 27.52
C ALA A 170 13.77 0.14 26.63
N GLY A 171 13.80 0.49 25.36
CA GLY A 171 14.60 -0.22 24.37
C GLY A 171 14.83 0.59 23.11
N SER A 172 15.55 -0.01 22.18
CA SER A 172 15.84 0.61 20.90
C SER A 172 15.78 -0.40 19.78
N ILE A 173 15.37 0.08 18.62
CA ILE A 173 15.41 -0.66 17.37
C ILE A 173 16.22 0.13 16.36
N ASN A 174 17.13 -0.56 15.70
CA ASN A 174 17.79 -0.05 14.51
C ASN A 174 17.25 -0.87 13.32
N LEU A 175 16.58 -0.21 12.38
CA LEU A 175 16.11 -0.81 11.15
C LEU A 175 16.73 -0.04 9.97
N GLY A 176 17.57 -0.74 9.22
CA GLY A 176 18.30 -0.16 8.11
C GLY A 176 19.24 0.96 8.58
N ARG A 177 18.86 2.22 8.33
CA ARG A 177 19.64 3.42 8.70
C ARG A 177 19.06 4.20 9.86
N THR A 178 17.87 3.83 10.32
CA THR A 178 17.14 4.58 11.35
C THR A 178 17.24 3.89 12.69
N TYR A 179 17.58 4.67 13.70
CA TYR A 179 17.57 4.25 15.09
C TYR A 179 16.35 4.84 15.79
N VAL A 180 15.56 3.97 16.38
CA VAL A 180 14.31 4.29 17.11
C VAL A 180 14.55 3.95 18.57
N SER A 181 14.55 4.95 19.44
CA SER A 181 14.60 4.76 20.89
C SER A 181 13.21 4.88 21.48
N ILE A 182 12.84 3.95 22.35
CA ILE A 182 11.51 3.87 22.96
C ILE A 182 11.67 3.93 24.47
N THR A 183 10.86 4.76 25.10
CA THR A 183 10.80 4.90 26.55
C THR A 183 9.40 4.58 27.05
N GLY A 184 9.31 3.79 28.14
CA GLY A 184 8.03 3.49 28.79
C GLY A 184 7.07 2.66 27.94
N LEU A 185 7.58 1.60 27.32
CA LEU A 185 6.73 0.57 26.69
C LEU A 185 6.02 -0.21 27.80
N GLU A 186 4.70 -0.31 27.74
CA GLU A 186 3.87 -0.95 28.76
C GLU A 186 3.17 -2.23 28.28
N ASP A 187 2.99 -2.38 26.98
CA ASP A 187 2.36 -3.52 26.33
C ASP A 187 2.80 -3.52 24.86
N TYR A 188 2.31 -2.60 24.06
CA TYR A 188 2.77 -2.42 22.69
C TYR A 188 2.77 -0.95 22.26
N LEU A 189 3.50 -0.71 21.18
CA LEU A 189 3.57 0.56 20.46
C LEU A 189 3.63 0.26 18.96
N GLU A 190 2.92 1.03 18.15
CA GLU A 190 3.02 0.99 16.70
C GLU A 190 3.81 2.20 16.20
N VAL A 191 4.78 1.93 15.31
CA VAL A 191 5.57 2.93 14.60
C VAL A 191 5.23 2.80 13.13
N ASP A 192 4.48 3.74 12.60
CA ASP A 192 4.04 3.76 11.21
C ASP A 192 4.90 4.74 10.40
N ALA A 193 5.77 4.19 9.56
CA ALA A 193 6.69 4.98 8.75
C ALA A 193 5.99 5.70 7.59
N ASP A 194 4.84 5.22 7.12
CA ASP A 194 4.09 5.86 6.03
C ASP A 194 3.34 7.11 6.50
N THR A 195 2.68 7.02 7.64
CA THR A 195 1.98 8.15 8.27
C THR A 195 2.88 9.03 9.13
N GLN A 196 4.14 8.61 9.34
CA GLN A 196 5.12 9.27 10.20
C GLN A 196 4.57 9.51 11.61
N ASN A 197 3.96 8.49 12.18
CA ASN A 197 3.29 8.60 13.47
C ASN A 197 3.57 7.35 14.35
N CYS A 198 3.57 7.57 15.66
CA CYS A 198 3.65 6.49 16.65
C CYS A 198 2.38 6.54 17.50
N TYR A 199 1.76 5.38 17.69
CA TYR A 199 0.48 5.31 18.40
C TYR A 199 0.30 3.96 19.10
N ARG A 200 -0.64 3.93 20.03
CA ARG A 200 -1.20 2.73 20.61
C ARG A 200 -2.72 2.84 20.56
N ASP A 201 -3.38 1.93 19.88
CA ASP A 201 -4.79 2.09 19.50
C ASP A 201 -4.99 3.44 18.78
N ASP A 202 -5.89 4.29 19.24
CA ASP A 202 -6.15 5.63 18.71
C ASP A 202 -5.38 6.75 19.45
N VAL A 203 -4.48 6.38 20.39
CA VAL A 203 -3.77 7.36 21.23
C VAL A 203 -2.38 7.62 20.66
N ASN A 204 -2.08 8.89 20.38
CA ASN A 204 -0.75 9.32 19.96
C ASN A 204 0.31 9.01 21.02
N ALA A 205 1.39 8.39 20.62
CA ALA A 205 2.50 7.98 21.48
C ALA A 205 3.87 8.52 21.00
N ASN A 206 3.90 9.54 20.15
CA ASN A 206 5.15 10.12 19.63
C ASN A 206 6.09 10.59 20.74
N SER A 207 5.57 11.03 21.89
CA SER A 207 6.37 11.45 23.03
C SER A 207 7.20 10.33 23.68
N LYS A 208 6.84 9.07 23.42
CA LYS A 208 7.57 7.88 23.91
C LYS A 208 8.67 7.44 22.93
N VAL A 209 8.77 8.04 21.77
CA VAL A 209 9.68 7.64 20.68
C VAL A 209 10.62 8.77 20.32
N THR A 210 11.90 8.45 20.21
CA THR A 210 12.92 9.37 19.69
C THR A 210 13.57 8.73 18.48
N LEU A 211 13.55 9.46 17.36
CA LEU A 211 14.14 9.03 16.09
C LEU A 211 15.49 9.72 15.88
N THR A 212 16.47 9.00 15.38
CA THR A 212 17.73 9.64 14.93
C THR A 212 17.47 10.40 13.64
N SER A 213 17.82 11.69 13.63
CA SER A 213 17.64 12.60 12.49
C SER A 213 16.17 12.82 12.09
N ASP A 214 15.21 12.59 12.99
CA ASP A 214 13.76 12.73 12.76
C ASP A 214 13.23 11.92 11.56
N LEU A 215 13.96 10.87 11.15
CA LEU A 215 13.57 9.99 10.05
C LEU A 215 12.93 8.71 10.58
N PHE A 216 11.77 8.38 10.04
CA PHE A 216 11.10 7.11 10.27
C PHE A 216 11.83 5.95 9.58
N PRO A 217 11.70 4.71 10.09
CA PRO A 217 12.36 3.55 9.50
C PRO A 217 11.95 3.29 8.06
N GLU A 218 12.93 2.98 7.23
CA GLU A 218 12.73 2.60 5.84
C GLU A 218 13.41 1.27 5.54
N LEU A 219 12.81 0.49 4.65
CA LEU A 219 13.38 -0.73 4.11
C LEU A 219 13.87 -0.47 2.67
N VAL A 220 15.17 -0.27 2.52
CA VAL A 220 15.79 -0.06 1.21
C VAL A 220 15.82 -1.36 0.40
N PRO A 221 15.93 -1.33 -0.94
CA PRO A 221 16.08 -2.52 -1.76
C PRO A 221 17.20 -3.43 -1.27
N GLY A 222 16.95 -4.74 -1.23
CA GLY A 222 17.91 -5.74 -0.77
C GLY A 222 17.84 -5.97 0.75
N VAL A 223 18.98 -6.28 1.37
CA VAL A 223 19.07 -6.70 2.78
C VAL A 223 19.06 -5.49 3.72
N ASN A 224 18.13 -5.49 4.68
CA ASN A 224 18.03 -4.52 5.78
C ASN A 224 18.29 -5.24 7.09
N ARG A 225 19.19 -4.70 7.90
CA ARG A 225 19.49 -5.23 9.23
C ARG A 225 18.47 -4.70 10.22
N LEU A 226 17.89 -5.61 11.01
CA LEU A 226 17.08 -5.31 12.18
C LEU A 226 17.91 -5.63 13.42
N LEU A 227 18.14 -4.65 14.28
CA LEU A 227 18.79 -4.83 15.56
C LEU A 227 17.89 -4.27 16.66
N ALA A 228 17.50 -5.09 17.63
CA ALA A 228 16.71 -4.67 18.78
C ALA A 228 17.51 -4.86 20.07
N ALA A 229 17.44 -3.90 20.98
CA ALA A 229 18.14 -3.95 22.25
C ALA A 229 17.31 -3.34 23.38
N GLY A 230 17.32 -3.99 24.54
CA GLY A 230 16.74 -3.47 25.78
C GLY A 230 17.73 -2.70 26.64
N VAL A 231 17.23 -1.86 27.54
CA VAL A 231 18.03 -1.23 28.59
C VAL A 231 18.10 -2.17 29.78
N GLY A 232 19.23 -2.88 29.92
CA GLY A 232 19.44 -3.91 30.95
C GLY A 232 19.06 -5.30 30.45
N ALA A 233 17.79 -5.65 30.42
CA ALA A 233 17.24 -6.84 29.81
C ALA A 233 16.60 -6.53 28.43
N GLN A 234 16.18 -7.55 27.68
CA GLN A 234 15.42 -7.35 26.45
C GLN A 234 14.09 -6.68 26.76
N ALA A 235 13.82 -5.54 26.09
CA ALA A 235 12.57 -4.82 26.27
C ALA A 235 11.44 -5.38 25.42
N PHE A 236 11.78 -6.04 24.31
CA PHE A 236 10.80 -6.51 23.33
C PHE A 236 10.59 -8.00 23.47
N SER A 237 9.35 -8.39 23.71
CA SER A 237 8.91 -9.79 23.69
C SER A 237 8.53 -10.25 22.27
N LYS A 238 8.06 -9.31 21.44
CA LYS A 238 7.70 -9.58 20.05
C LYS A 238 7.82 -8.33 19.20
N ILE A 239 8.32 -8.50 17.99
CA ILE A 239 8.43 -7.46 16.98
C ILE A 239 7.69 -7.96 15.75
N THR A 240 6.66 -7.24 15.32
CA THR A 240 5.90 -7.55 14.11
C THR A 240 6.10 -6.42 13.11
N ILE A 241 6.47 -6.77 11.89
CA ILE A 241 6.76 -5.79 10.83
C ILE A 241 5.91 -6.15 9.61
N TRP A 242 5.07 -5.20 9.17
CA TRP A 242 4.40 -5.24 7.87
C TRP A 242 5.24 -4.42 6.91
N PRO A 243 5.96 -5.04 5.98
CA PRO A 243 6.97 -4.36 5.19
C PRO A 243 6.41 -3.44 4.12
N ARG A 244 5.16 -3.65 3.68
CA ARG A 244 4.44 -2.83 2.68
C ARG A 244 5.25 -2.70 1.38
N TRP A 245 5.63 -3.85 0.80
CA TRP A 245 6.35 -3.90 -0.46
C TRP A 245 5.52 -3.33 -1.61
N TRP A 246 6.15 -2.54 -2.45
CA TRP A 246 5.52 -2.00 -3.65
C TRP A 246 6.49 -1.92 -4.83
N THR A 247 5.93 -1.83 -6.04
CA THR A 247 6.63 -1.65 -7.31
C THR A 247 5.83 -0.74 -8.23
N LEU A 248 6.30 -0.51 -9.46
CA LEU A 248 5.58 0.22 -10.51
C LEU A 248 5.01 -0.73 -11.56
#